data_27f093e5fd2f1a611599912e53fef8ed
#
_entry.id   27f093e5fd2f1a611599912e53fef8ed
#
_cell.length_a   1.000
_cell.length_b   1.000
_cell.length_c   1.000
_cell.angle_alpha   90.00
_cell.angle_beta   90.00
_cell.angle_gamma   90.00
#
_symmetry.space_group_name_H-M   'P 1'
#
loop_
_entity.id
_entity.type
_entity.pdbx_description
1 polymer ?
#
loop_
_entity_poly.entity_id
_entity_poly.type
_entity_poly.pdbx_seq_one_letter_code
_entity_poly.pdbx_strand_id
1 'polypeptide(L)'
;ALAVDRDGFAQQVSNVLINHPMITIDYNEITSFPDDWEQVIIATGPLTSPALTDQIIKLTGENNLAFFDAIAPIIQVDSIDFNVAWYQSRYDKAGPGGNGKDYINCPLNKEQFEGFIDNLIQGEKVDFKEWEKSTPYFEGCLPIEVMAERGRETLRFGPMKPVGLTNPYTGKRSHAVVQLRQDNTL
;
A
#
# COMPACT_ATOMS: atom_id res chain seq x y z
N ALA A 1 3.64 -15.15 -6.42
CA ALA A 1 3.11 -14.86 -5.08
C ALA A 1 2.00 -15.85 -4.75
N LEU A 2 1.86 -16.23 -3.50
CA LEU A 2 0.73 -17.03 -3.06
C LEU A 2 -0.49 -16.10 -2.94
N ALA A 3 -1.56 -16.44 -3.66
CA ALA A 3 -2.85 -15.78 -3.51
C ALA A 3 -3.78 -16.71 -2.71
N VAL A 4 -4.54 -16.13 -1.81
CA VAL A 4 -5.51 -16.84 -0.97
C VAL A 4 -6.87 -16.18 -1.11
N ASP A 5 -7.94 -16.94 -0.94
CA ASP A 5 -9.26 -16.38 -0.69
C ASP A 5 -9.21 -15.65 0.67
N ARG A 6 -9.35 -14.32 0.63
CA ARG A 6 -9.19 -13.47 1.81
C ARG A 6 -10.23 -13.77 2.88
N ASP A 7 -11.48 -13.94 2.48
CA ASP A 7 -12.59 -14.15 3.41
C ASP A 7 -12.54 -15.55 4.01
N GLY A 8 -12.27 -16.55 3.17
CA GLY A 8 -12.05 -17.93 3.62
C GLY A 8 -10.88 -18.06 4.58
N PHE A 9 -9.77 -17.37 4.30
CA PHE A 9 -8.59 -17.33 5.17
C PHE A 9 -8.92 -16.67 6.52
N ALA A 10 -9.54 -15.48 6.50
CA ALA A 10 -9.92 -14.75 7.70
C ALA A 10 -10.89 -15.57 8.58
N GLN A 11 -11.87 -16.22 7.97
CA GLN A 11 -12.81 -17.06 8.67
C GLN A 11 -12.14 -18.28 9.32
N GLN A 12 -11.23 -18.94 8.61
CA GLN A 12 -10.47 -20.08 9.15
C GLN A 12 -9.62 -19.67 10.36
N VAL A 13 -8.90 -18.57 10.27
CA VAL A 13 -8.11 -18.04 11.39
C VAL A 13 -9.00 -17.71 12.58
N SER A 14 -10.10 -16.99 12.35
CA SER A 14 -11.06 -16.65 13.41
C SER A 14 -11.63 -17.88 14.10
N ASN A 15 -12.02 -18.90 13.33
CA ASN A 15 -12.56 -20.14 13.89
C ASN A 15 -11.53 -20.88 14.76
N VAL A 16 -10.27 -20.93 14.34
CA VAL A 16 -9.20 -21.56 15.13
C VAL A 16 -8.98 -20.80 16.44
N LEU A 17 -8.96 -19.47 16.42
CA LEU A 17 -8.76 -18.65 17.61
C LEU A 17 -9.94 -18.73 18.58
N ILE A 18 -11.18 -18.61 18.09
CA ILE A 18 -12.41 -18.68 18.92
C ILE A 18 -12.54 -20.02 19.64
N ASN A 19 -12.16 -21.11 18.98
CA ASN A 19 -12.27 -22.45 19.54
C ASN A 19 -11.03 -22.90 20.33
N HIS A 20 -10.01 -22.05 20.46
CA HIS A 20 -8.78 -22.40 21.17
C HIS A 20 -8.97 -22.27 22.69
N PRO A 21 -8.68 -23.32 23.47
CA PRO A 21 -8.98 -23.36 24.92
C PRO A 21 -8.20 -22.33 25.78
N MET A 22 -7.10 -21.82 25.25
CA MET A 22 -6.24 -20.85 25.95
C MET A 22 -6.42 -19.41 25.44
N ILE A 23 -7.39 -19.16 24.56
CA ILE A 23 -7.60 -17.82 23.97
C ILE A 23 -9.00 -17.33 24.35
N THR A 24 -9.06 -16.13 24.90
CA THR A 24 -10.29 -15.37 25.08
C THR A 24 -10.24 -14.15 24.17
N ILE A 25 -11.26 -13.99 23.33
CA ILE A 25 -11.38 -12.83 22.43
C ILE A 25 -12.33 -11.83 23.04
N ASP A 26 -11.86 -10.60 23.21
CA ASP A 26 -12.68 -9.45 23.60
C ASP A 26 -12.77 -8.48 22.43
N TYR A 27 -13.98 -8.07 22.08
CA TYR A 27 -14.26 -7.13 20.98
C TYR A 27 -14.42 -5.67 21.45
N ASN A 28 -14.19 -5.41 22.73
CA ASN A 28 -14.25 -4.05 23.25
C ASN A 28 -13.01 -3.25 22.85
N GLU A 29 -13.19 -1.96 22.68
CA GLU A 29 -12.07 -1.04 22.52
C GLU A 29 -11.23 -0.98 23.80
N ILE A 30 -9.93 -1.19 23.68
CA ILE A 30 -8.99 -1.02 24.78
C ILE A 30 -8.48 0.43 24.74
N THR A 31 -8.89 1.22 25.74
CA THR A 31 -8.54 2.63 25.88
C THR A 31 -7.46 2.90 26.92
N SER A 32 -7.12 1.89 27.74
CA SER A 32 -6.07 1.94 28.75
C SER A 32 -5.47 0.56 28.95
N PHE A 33 -4.24 0.49 29.44
CA PHE A 33 -3.63 -0.79 29.80
C PHE A 33 -4.20 -1.28 31.13
N PRO A 34 -4.73 -2.51 31.18
CA PRO A 34 -5.15 -3.11 32.44
C PRO A 34 -3.97 -3.30 33.39
N ASP A 35 -4.11 -2.91 34.64
CA ASP A 35 -3.04 -2.95 35.64
C ASP A 35 -2.66 -4.38 36.07
N ASP A 36 -3.56 -5.35 35.80
CA ASP A 36 -3.40 -6.76 36.14
C ASP A 36 -2.74 -7.61 35.03
N TRP A 37 -2.40 -7.00 33.90
CA TRP A 37 -1.73 -7.71 32.81
C TRP A 37 -0.22 -7.64 32.96
N GLU A 38 0.41 -8.80 33.13
CA GLU A 38 1.89 -8.90 33.26
C GLU A 38 2.62 -8.68 31.94
N GLN A 39 2.00 -9.04 30.81
CA GLN A 39 2.58 -8.94 29.48
C GLN A 39 1.56 -8.44 28.49
N VAL A 40 1.92 -7.44 27.71
CA VAL A 40 1.04 -6.83 26.70
C VAL A 40 1.76 -6.76 25.36
N ILE A 41 1.09 -7.18 24.30
CA ILE A 41 1.53 -6.98 22.92
C ILE A 41 0.52 -6.06 22.24
N ILE A 42 1.00 -4.93 21.74
CA ILE A 42 0.21 -3.98 20.96
C ILE A 42 0.48 -4.23 19.49
N ALA A 43 -0.52 -4.69 18.76
CA ALA A 43 -0.41 -5.02 17.34
C ALA A 43 -1.58 -4.40 16.53
N THR A 44 -2.03 -3.22 16.93
CA THR A 44 -3.21 -2.52 16.39
C THR A 44 -2.97 -1.84 15.04
N GLY A 45 -1.71 -1.73 14.63
CA GLY A 45 -1.34 -1.17 13.33
C GLY A 45 -1.57 0.34 13.19
N PRO A 46 -1.67 0.85 11.95
CA PRO A 46 -1.67 2.29 11.68
C PRO A 46 -2.97 3.01 12.09
N LEU A 47 -4.06 2.28 12.36
CA LEU A 47 -5.36 2.84 12.73
C LEU A 47 -5.65 2.68 14.24
N THR A 48 -4.62 2.69 15.07
CA THR A 48 -4.76 2.67 16.53
C THR A 48 -5.62 3.84 16.99
N SER A 49 -6.57 3.59 17.89
CA SER A 49 -7.46 4.63 18.37
C SER A 49 -6.70 5.74 19.10
N PRO A 50 -7.20 6.98 19.07
CA PRO A 50 -6.54 8.09 19.78
C PRO A 50 -6.34 7.82 21.27
N ALA A 51 -7.33 7.21 21.92
CA ALA A 51 -7.26 6.89 23.35
C ALA A 51 -6.12 5.92 23.68
N LEU A 52 -5.95 4.84 22.89
CA LEU A 52 -4.86 3.89 23.09
C LEU A 52 -3.51 4.52 22.69
N THR A 53 -3.46 5.34 21.63
CA THR A 53 -2.27 6.08 21.23
C THR A 53 -1.77 6.97 22.36
N ASP A 54 -2.64 7.72 23.03
CA ASP A 54 -2.28 8.55 24.18
C ASP A 54 -1.68 7.74 25.34
N GLN A 55 -2.17 6.54 25.57
CA GLN A 55 -1.61 5.66 26.61
C GLN A 55 -0.23 5.12 26.22
N ILE A 56 -0.03 4.77 24.95
CA ILE A 56 1.27 4.34 24.44
C ILE A 56 2.31 5.47 24.58
N ILE A 57 1.94 6.70 24.19
CA ILE A 57 2.79 7.88 24.33
C ILE A 57 3.17 8.11 25.79
N LYS A 58 2.21 8.03 26.72
CA LYS A 58 2.48 8.16 28.16
C LYS A 58 3.44 7.11 28.69
N LEU A 59 3.30 5.88 28.20
CA LEU A 59 4.13 4.74 28.65
C LEU A 59 5.56 4.83 28.11
N THR A 60 5.71 5.18 26.83
CA THR A 60 7.01 5.19 26.14
C THR A 60 7.75 6.51 26.27
N GLY A 61 7.04 7.60 26.51
CA GLY A 61 7.58 8.97 26.43
C GLY A 61 7.88 9.45 25.01
N GLU A 62 7.53 8.64 23.99
CA GLU A 62 7.80 8.91 22.58
C GLU A 62 6.61 9.64 21.93
N ASN A 63 6.82 10.86 21.48
CA ASN A 63 5.81 11.64 20.76
C ASN A 63 5.71 11.30 19.26
N ASN A 64 6.42 10.26 18.81
CA ASN A 64 6.60 9.96 17.38
C ASN A 64 5.73 8.80 16.87
N LEU A 65 4.62 8.49 17.54
CA LEU A 65 3.63 7.56 17.01
C LEU A 65 2.83 8.24 15.91
N ALA A 66 3.38 8.20 14.70
CA ALA A 66 2.69 8.69 13.52
C ALA A 66 2.18 7.50 12.70
N PHE A 67 0.89 7.49 12.49
CA PHE A 67 0.23 6.50 11.65
C PHE A 67 -0.22 7.19 10.36
N PHE A 68 0.30 6.72 9.24
CA PHE A 68 -0.13 7.17 7.92
C PHE A 68 -0.97 6.09 7.28
N ASP A 69 -2.19 6.46 6.89
CA ASP A 69 -3.01 5.61 6.04
C ASP A 69 -2.81 6.05 4.58
N ALA A 70 -2.13 5.21 3.81
CA ALA A 70 -1.92 5.44 2.39
C ALA A 70 -3.07 4.79 1.61
N ILE A 71 -3.98 5.59 1.09
CA ILE A 71 -5.06 5.13 0.22
C ILE A 71 -4.53 5.03 -1.21
N ALA A 72 -4.51 3.82 -1.77
CA ALA A 72 -4.25 3.63 -3.19
C ALA A 72 -5.49 4.00 -4.02
N PRO A 73 -5.36 4.78 -5.11
CA PRO A 73 -6.47 5.06 -6.00
C PRO A 73 -7.04 3.78 -6.61
N ILE A 74 -8.36 3.65 -6.62
CA ILE A 74 -9.07 2.55 -7.28
C ILE A 74 -9.60 3.05 -8.62
N ILE A 75 -9.34 2.29 -9.68
CA ILE A 75 -9.74 2.60 -11.05
C ILE A 75 -10.69 1.51 -11.54
N GLN A 76 -11.78 1.91 -12.16
CA GLN A 76 -12.69 0.97 -12.81
C GLN A 76 -12.03 0.38 -14.07
N VAL A 77 -12.14 -0.94 -14.23
CA VAL A 77 -11.51 -1.65 -15.36
C VAL A 77 -11.98 -1.15 -16.71
N ASP A 78 -13.24 -0.75 -16.82
CA ASP A 78 -13.84 -0.24 -18.07
C ASP A 78 -13.26 1.12 -18.50
N SER A 79 -12.56 1.84 -17.59
CA SER A 79 -11.86 3.09 -17.91
C SER A 79 -10.46 2.87 -18.49
N ILE A 80 -9.99 1.63 -18.57
CA ILE A 80 -8.65 1.29 -19.05
C ILE A 80 -8.68 1.00 -20.55
N ASP A 81 -7.88 1.75 -21.31
CA ASP A 81 -7.70 1.50 -22.75
C ASP A 81 -6.74 0.34 -22.99
N PHE A 82 -7.30 -0.84 -23.27
CA PHE A 82 -6.52 -2.05 -23.60
C PHE A 82 -5.91 -2.05 -25.02
N ASN A 83 -6.11 -1.00 -25.83
CA ASN A 83 -5.30 -0.80 -27.03
C ASN A 83 -3.88 -0.34 -26.69
N VAL A 84 -3.67 0.17 -25.48
CA VAL A 84 -2.39 0.69 -24.99
C VAL A 84 -1.88 -0.10 -23.79
N ALA A 85 -2.77 -0.41 -22.83
CA ALA A 85 -2.45 -1.20 -21.65
C ALA A 85 -2.44 -2.71 -21.96
N TRP A 86 -1.69 -3.48 -21.19
CA TRP A 86 -1.61 -4.94 -21.35
C TRP A 86 -1.42 -5.68 -20.03
N TYR A 87 -1.78 -6.95 -20.02
CA TYR A 87 -1.57 -7.86 -18.89
C TYR A 87 -0.17 -8.48 -18.95
N GLN A 88 0.63 -8.30 -17.90
CA GLN A 88 1.93 -8.97 -17.75
C GLN A 88 2.41 -8.89 -16.30
N SER A 89 2.95 -9.97 -15.78
CA SER A 89 3.75 -9.97 -14.55
C SER A 89 5.21 -9.67 -14.91
N ARG A 90 5.96 -9.04 -14.00
CA ARG A 90 7.38 -8.73 -14.25
C ARG A 90 8.18 -10.00 -14.50
N TYR A 91 8.98 -9.97 -15.56
CA TYR A 91 9.79 -11.10 -16.04
C TYR A 91 8.95 -12.33 -16.40
N ASP A 92 7.68 -12.13 -16.75
CA ASP A 92 6.72 -13.20 -17.09
C ASP A 92 6.59 -14.28 -16.00
N LYS A 93 6.90 -13.91 -14.74
CA LYS A 93 6.82 -14.83 -13.63
C LYS A 93 5.37 -15.13 -13.29
N ALA A 94 4.97 -16.38 -13.51
CA ALA A 94 3.73 -16.91 -12.97
C ALA A 94 3.91 -17.21 -11.46
N GLY A 95 3.00 -16.71 -10.64
CA GLY A 95 2.85 -17.19 -9.27
C GLY A 95 2.24 -18.60 -9.23
N PRO A 96 2.17 -19.26 -8.07
CA PRO A 96 1.47 -20.54 -7.93
C PRO A 96 0.03 -20.41 -8.43
N GLY A 97 -0.34 -21.20 -9.47
CA GLY A 97 -1.65 -21.12 -10.11
C GLY A 97 -1.87 -19.92 -11.05
N GLY A 98 -0.90 -19.02 -11.18
CA GLY A 98 -0.96 -17.87 -12.08
C GLY A 98 -0.48 -18.19 -13.50
N ASN A 99 -0.74 -17.26 -14.42
CA ASN A 99 -0.38 -17.39 -15.83
C ASN A 99 0.64 -16.34 -16.30
N GLY A 100 1.26 -15.60 -15.39
CA GLY A 100 2.19 -14.52 -15.69
C GLY A 100 1.52 -13.22 -16.16
N LYS A 101 0.21 -13.07 -15.96
CA LYS A 101 -0.61 -11.93 -16.38
C LYS A 101 -1.37 -11.29 -15.21
N ASP A 102 -0.72 -11.19 -14.05
CA ASP A 102 -1.38 -10.80 -12.80
C ASP A 102 -1.60 -9.28 -12.67
N TYR A 103 -0.98 -8.48 -13.54
CA TYR A 103 -1.04 -7.01 -13.46
C TYR A 103 -1.38 -6.40 -14.81
N ILE A 104 -2.11 -5.29 -14.77
CA ILE A 104 -2.31 -4.43 -15.95
C ILE A 104 -1.21 -3.37 -15.94
N ASN A 105 -0.54 -3.20 -17.08
CA ASN A 105 0.56 -2.28 -17.25
C ASN A 105 0.15 -1.14 -18.18
N CYS A 106 0.15 0.09 -17.68
CA CYS A 106 -0.15 1.30 -18.44
C CYS A 106 1.17 2.01 -18.77
N PRO A 107 1.61 2.00 -20.05
CA PRO A 107 2.89 2.57 -20.43
C PRO A 107 2.84 4.09 -20.49
N LEU A 108 3.94 4.74 -20.16
CA LEU A 108 4.17 6.14 -20.43
C LEU A 108 5.46 6.30 -21.28
N ASN A 109 5.38 7.15 -22.29
CA ASN A 109 6.58 7.67 -22.94
C ASN A 109 7.22 8.77 -22.07
N LYS A 110 8.33 9.34 -22.49
CA LYS A 110 9.06 10.35 -21.71
C LYS A 110 8.21 11.59 -21.46
N GLU A 111 7.57 12.12 -22.48
CA GLU A 111 6.75 13.32 -22.40
C GLU A 111 5.53 13.12 -21.48
N GLN A 112 4.84 11.99 -21.60
CA GLN A 112 3.74 11.62 -20.72
C GLN A 112 4.19 11.47 -19.25
N PHE A 113 5.36 10.88 -19.04
CA PHE A 113 5.92 10.76 -17.70
C PHE A 113 6.26 12.12 -17.08
N GLU A 114 6.91 12.99 -17.83
CA GLU A 114 7.26 14.35 -17.38
C GLU A 114 5.99 15.16 -17.06
N GLY A 115 4.98 15.10 -17.93
CA GLY A 115 3.69 15.74 -17.68
C GLY A 115 2.95 15.17 -16.48
N PHE A 116 3.03 13.85 -16.25
CA PHE A 116 2.49 13.23 -15.05
C PHE A 116 3.17 13.76 -13.78
N ILE A 117 4.50 13.87 -13.76
CA ILE A 117 5.26 14.41 -12.63
C ILE A 117 4.89 15.87 -12.36
N ASP A 118 4.76 16.70 -13.43
CA ASP A 118 4.39 18.10 -13.28
C ASP A 118 2.99 18.25 -12.67
N ASN A 119 2.01 17.50 -13.16
CA ASN A 119 0.66 17.49 -12.61
C ASN A 119 0.61 16.98 -11.16
N LEU A 120 1.40 15.96 -10.84
CA LEU A 120 1.49 15.41 -9.49
C LEU A 120 2.06 16.42 -8.49
N ILE A 121 3.11 17.15 -8.88
CA ILE A 121 3.74 18.18 -8.04
C ILE A 121 2.84 19.40 -7.86
N GLN A 122 2.09 19.80 -8.91
CA GLN A 122 1.20 20.96 -8.90
C GLN A 122 -0.20 20.66 -8.37
N GLY A 123 -0.56 19.39 -8.25
CA GLY A 123 -1.88 18.97 -7.78
C GLY A 123 -2.19 19.46 -6.36
N GLU A 124 -3.48 19.59 -6.06
CA GLU A 124 -3.92 19.87 -4.70
C GLU A 124 -3.48 18.74 -3.77
N LYS A 125 -2.89 19.11 -2.65
CA LYS A 125 -2.41 18.20 -1.62
C LYS A 125 -3.17 18.42 -0.33
N VAL A 126 -3.36 17.35 0.42
CA VAL A 126 -3.83 17.48 1.81
C VAL A 126 -2.70 18.10 2.62
N ASP A 127 -2.99 19.17 3.34
CA ASP A 127 -2.02 19.79 4.24
C ASP A 127 -1.61 18.80 5.33
N PHE A 128 -0.30 18.64 5.50
CA PHE A 128 0.23 17.87 6.62
C PHE A 128 -0.11 18.53 7.94
N LYS A 129 -0.57 17.74 8.89
CA LYS A 129 -0.68 18.18 10.29
C LYS A 129 0.72 18.48 10.84
N GLU A 130 0.81 19.35 11.86
CA GLU A 130 2.11 19.77 12.40
C GLU A 130 3.01 18.59 12.82
N TRP A 131 2.42 17.56 13.40
CA TRP A 131 3.17 16.36 13.79
C TRP A 131 3.64 15.51 12.59
N GLU A 132 2.93 15.55 11.45
CA GLU A 132 3.32 14.86 10.22
C GLU A 132 4.54 15.51 9.56
N LYS A 133 4.71 16.81 9.70
CA LYS A 133 5.85 17.56 9.15
C LYS A 133 7.18 17.18 9.80
N SER A 134 7.16 16.79 11.06
CA SER A 134 8.35 16.43 11.83
C SER A 134 8.61 14.92 11.89
N THR A 135 7.70 14.12 11.39
CA THR A 135 7.80 12.65 11.48
C THR A 135 8.57 12.09 10.28
N PRO A 136 9.64 11.32 10.51
CA PRO A 136 10.34 10.65 9.42
C PRO A 136 9.43 9.61 8.78
N TYR A 137 9.22 9.72 7.47
CA TYR A 137 8.53 8.70 6.71
C TYR A 137 9.31 7.39 6.69
N PHE A 138 8.61 6.28 6.84
CA PHE A 138 9.17 4.99 6.49
C PHE A 138 9.40 4.94 4.98
N GLU A 139 10.64 4.80 4.51
CA GLU A 139 11.00 4.95 3.08
C GLU A 139 10.18 4.07 2.13
N GLY A 140 9.70 2.91 2.61
CA GLY A 140 8.86 2.01 1.81
C GLY A 140 7.41 2.44 1.62
N CYS A 141 6.94 3.47 2.36
CA CYS A 141 5.55 3.93 2.36
C CYS A 141 5.41 5.43 2.06
N LEU A 142 6.39 6.02 1.40
CA LEU A 142 6.34 7.43 1.00
C LEU A 142 5.20 7.67 0.01
N PRO A 143 4.40 8.74 0.21
CA PRO A 143 3.46 9.21 -0.80
C PRO A 143 4.19 9.52 -2.12
N ILE A 144 3.55 9.23 -3.25
CA ILE A 144 4.18 9.38 -4.57
C ILE A 144 4.54 10.84 -4.89
N GLU A 145 3.77 11.80 -4.41
CA GLU A 145 4.05 13.23 -4.53
C GLU A 145 5.33 13.62 -3.79
N VAL A 146 5.57 13.09 -2.59
CA VAL A 146 6.81 13.30 -1.83
C VAL A 146 8.01 12.68 -2.54
N MET A 147 7.81 11.51 -3.15
CA MET A 147 8.85 10.88 -3.97
C MET A 147 9.18 11.72 -5.21
N ALA A 148 8.17 12.30 -5.87
CA ALA A 148 8.34 13.16 -7.04
C ALA A 148 9.07 14.46 -6.68
N GLU A 149 8.80 15.05 -5.53
CA GLU A 149 9.48 16.25 -5.01
C GLU A 149 10.96 16.00 -4.70
N ARG A 150 11.32 14.80 -4.26
CA ARG A 150 12.73 14.42 -4.01
C ARG A 150 13.56 14.34 -5.30
N GLY A 151 12.90 14.15 -6.45
CA GLY A 151 13.55 14.13 -7.76
C GLY A 151 12.62 13.58 -8.83
N ARG A 152 12.58 14.23 -9.98
CA ARG A 152 11.68 13.91 -11.09
C ARG A 152 11.76 12.45 -11.56
N GLU A 153 12.95 11.85 -11.53
CA GLU A 153 13.16 10.45 -11.94
C GLU A 153 12.93 9.43 -10.83
N THR A 154 12.66 9.86 -9.58
CA THR A 154 12.53 8.96 -8.44
C THR A 154 11.43 7.91 -8.66
N LEU A 155 10.28 8.31 -9.18
CA LEU A 155 9.18 7.38 -9.47
C LEU A 155 9.54 6.37 -10.56
N ARG A 156 10.29 6.78 -11.58
CA ARG A 156 10.72 5.92 -12.69
C ARG A 156 11.70 4.83 -12.25
N PHE A 157 12.55 5.11 -11.29
CA PHE A 157 13.46 4.11 -10.70
C PHE A 157 12.82 3.37 -9.49
N GLY A 158 11.71 3.86 -9.00
CA GLY A 158 10.91 3.31 -7.90
C GLY A 158 9.66 2.56 -8.38
N PRO A 159 8.46 3.00 -7.97
CA PRO A 159 7.21 2.30 -8.22
C PRO A 159 6.81 2.21 -9.70
N MET A 160 7.22 3.17 -10.53
CA MET A 160 6.88 3.20 -11.95
C MET A 160 7.99 2.62 -12.87
N LYS A 161 8.92 1.86 -12.32
CA LYS A 161 10.02 1.28 -13.11
C LYS A 161 9.50 0.30 -14.16
N PRO A 162 10.00 0.39 -15.43
CA PRO A 162 9.56 -0.51 -16.50
C PRO A 162 10.36 -1.82 -16.57
N VAL A 163 11.18 -2.11 -15.59
CA VAL A 163 12.08 -3.27 -15.58
C VAL A 163 11.28 -4.58 -15.54
N GLY A 164 11.64 -5.54 -16.38
CA GLY A 164 10.97 -6.84 -16.50
C GLY A 164 9.62 -6.81 -17.22
N LEU A 165 9.32 -5.69 -17.91
CA LEU A 165 8.12 -5.53 -18.73
C LEU A 165 8.50 -5.19 -20.16
N THR A 166 7.80 -5.81 -21.12
CA THR A 166 7.96 -5.54 -22.55
C THR A 166 6.61 -5.16 -23.14
N ASN A 167 6.51 -3.96 -23.69
CA ASN A 167 5.26 -3.54 -24.33
C ASN A 167 5.00 -4.41 -25.56
N PRO A 168 3.91 -5.17 -25.63
CA PRO A 168 3.64 -6.12 -26.70
C PRO A 168 3.34 -5.43 -28.04
N TYR A 169 2.90 -4.17 -28.01
CA TYR A 169 2.56 -3.42 -29.22
C TYR A 169 3.79 -2.82 -29.91
N THR A 170 4.84 -2.53 -29.15
CA THR A 170 6.08 -1.90 -29.67
C THR A 170 7.27 -2.83 -29.66
N GLY A 171 7.21 -3.94 -28.93
CA GLY A 171 8.33 -4.85 -28.70
C GLY A 171 9.45 -4.23 -27.85
N LYS A 172 9.24 -3.04 -27.26
CA LYS A 172 10.26 -2.29 -26.52
C LYS A 172 9.83 -2.05 -25.07
N ARG A 173 10.81 -1.72 -24.25
CA ARG A 173 10.57 -1.24 -22.89
C ARG A 173 10.01 0.19 -22.93
N SER A 174 8.95 0.47 -22.20
CA SER A 174 8.39 1.81 -22.02
C SER A 174 9.33 2.69 -21.19
N HIS A 175 9.15 4.00 -21.22
CA HIS A 175 9.94 4.92 -20.39
C HIS A 175 9.60 4.74 -18.90
N ALA A 176 8.32 4.71 -18.58
CA ALA A 176 7.79 4.37 -17.27
C ALA A 176 6.51 3.52 -17.42
N VAL A 177 6.05 2.87 -16.35
CA VAL A 177 4.84 2.07 -16.35
C VAL A 177 4.09 2.27 -15.03
N VAL A 178 2.82 2.61 -15.11
CA VAL A 178 1.89 2.46 -13.98
C VAL A 178 1.39 1.02 -13.99
N GLN A 179 1.63 0.30 -12.92
CA GLN A 179 1.21 -1.09 -12.77
C GLN A 179 0.01 -1.16 -11.85
N LEU A 180 -1.13 -1.62 -12.38
CA LEU A 180 -2.37 -1.77 -11.65
C LEU A 180 -2.50 -3.21 -11.15
N ARG A 181 -2.91 -3.35 -9.91
CA ARG A 181 -3.23 -4.62 -9.29
C ARG A 181 -4.75 -4.80 -9.28
N GLN A 182 -5.21 -6.00 -9.56
CA GLN A 182 -6.62 -6.32 -9.39
C GLN A 182 -6.98 -6.22 -7.91
N ASP A 183 -8.01 -5.48 -7.61
CA ASP A 183 -8.71 -5.49 -6.33
C ASP A 183 -10.06 -6.16 -6.54
N ASN A 184 -10.35 -7.16 -5.77
CA ASN A 184 -11.67 -7.80 -5.77
C ASN A 184 -12.52 -7.06 -4.77
N THR A 185 -13.24 -6.10 -5.26
CA THR A 185 -14.41 -5.61 -4.54
C THR A 185 -15.55 -6.57 -4.82
N LEU A 186 -15.88 -7.37 -3.89
CA LEU A 186 -17.21 -8.00 -3.83
C LEU A 186 -18.11 -7.14 -2.99
#